data_8efa1053669df3d95902fbb948512b8d
#
_entry.id   8efa1053669df3d95902fbb948512b8d
#
_cell.length_a   1.000
_cell.length_b   1.000
_cell.length_c   1.000
_cell.angle_alpha   90.00
_cell.angle_beta   90.00
_cell.angle_gamma   90.00
#
_symmetry.space_group_name_H-M   'P 1'
#
loop_
_entity.id
_entity.type
_entity.pdbx_description
1 polymer ?
#
loop_
_entity_poly.entity_id
_entity_poly.type
_entity_poly.pdbx_seq_one_letter_code
_entity_poly.pdbx_strand_id
1 'polypeptide(L)'
;MTHSEQSTHKLYAALGSLAGLILLLVWMAGGFGSKTPPGVTQATEPAAVPGPTARVELREIDDVRAWPGTVSARTVAQIAAKVPARIQEMAVKAGDAVTAGQILVRLDERELQAKLNQARASQTAAEAQAGSAGADARRMQNLFEREAATRQMLDSTQAAARSAAARVAEARAAVVAAESVAGEGVLKAPFDGAVIQRLMEPGDMALPGQAILAMQSSQRLRVEAAIPESCAGTLEMGQQLSVRIGEKRHPAAIEEIAPAADVETRTVLVKAALDPQADAQPGTFASLEQACGRHQALLIPASAVIRTGQLESVRLAVDGRIRLRHVRSGKAYGDLVEILSGLREGEVVVTGGTK
;
A
#
# COMPACT_ATOMS: atom_id res chain seq x y z
N MET A 1 95.76 66.88 -27.47
CA MET A 1 94.45 67.49 -27.42
C MET A 1 93.45 66.56 -28.06
N THR A 2 92.92 65.47 -27.36
CA THR A 2 91.85 64.63 -27.84
C THR A 2 91.29 63.74 -26.70
N HIS A 3 90.80 64.32 -25.60
CA HIS A 3 90.13 63.50 -24.53
C HIS A 3 88.86 64.15 -23.95
N SER A 4 88.38 65.28 -24.53
CA SER A 4 87.24 66.07 -23.97
C SER A 4 85.90 65.81 -24.65
N GLU A 5 85.85 65.30 -25.92
CA GLU A 5 84.58 65.15 -26.68
C GLU A 5 83.90 63.87 -26.45
N GLN A 6 84.54 62.79 -26.02
CA GLN A 6 83.85 61.46 -25.83
C GLN A 6 83.02 61.38 -24.52
N SER A 7 83.25 62.30 -23.57
CA SER A 7 82.53 62.31 -22.31
C SER A 7 81.11 62.88 -22.43
N THR A 8 80.95 63.90 -23.30
CA THR A 8 79.67 64.62 -23.45
C THR A 8 78.66 63.79 -24.21
N HIS A 9 79.08 63.02 -25.28
CA HIS A 9 78.15 62.12 -26.01
C HIS A 9 77.62 60.99 -25.11
N LYS A 10 78.40 60.45 -24.23
CA LYS A 10 77.96 59.42 -23.25
C LYS A 10 76.98 59.99 -22.22
N LEU A 11 77.15 61.22 -21.81
CA LEU A 11 76.21 61.86 -20.90
C LEU A 11 74.86 62.17 -21.55
N TYR A 12 74.85 62.65 -22.79
CA TYR A 12 73.62 62.89 -23.54
C TYR A 12 72.87 61.53 -23.89
N ALA A 13 73.64 60.50 -24.20
CA ALA A 13 73.04 59.16 -24.44
C ALA A 13 72.44 58.59 -23.15
N ALA A 14 73.08 58.74 -21.99
CA ALA A 14 72.53 58.29 -20.71
C ALA A 14 71.30 59.10 -20.28
N LEU A 15 71.36 60.46 -20.52
CA LEU A 15 70.15 61.28 -20.25
C LEU A 15 68.96 60.95 -21.18
N GLY A 16 69.27 60.71 -22.45
CA GLY A 16 68.23 60.26 -23.41
C GLY A 16 67.58 58.94 -23.06
N SER A 17 68.39 57.97 -22.63
CA SER A 17 67.90 56.67 -22.19
C SER A 17 67.06 56.76 -20.90
N LEU A 18 67.48 57.61 -19.94
CA LEU A 18 66.73 57.89 -18.71
C LEU A 18 65.36 58.54 -19.01
N ALA A 19 65.35 59.52 -19.90
CA ALA A 19 64.14 60.23 -20.33
C ALA A 19 63.19 59.27 -21.07
N GLY A 20 63.74 58.37 -21.95
CA GLY A 20 62.96 57.34 -22.62
C GLY A 20 62.34 56.36 -21.62
N LEU A 21 63.09 55.97 -20.59
CA LEU A 21 62.58 55.04 -19.55
C LEU A 21 61.52 55.71 -18.69
N ILE A 22 61.66 56.99 -18.37
CA ILE A 22 60.62 57.75 -17.64
C ILE A 22 59.35 57.87 -18.50
N LEU A 23 59.51 58.14 -19.80
CA LEU A 23 58.37 58.26 -20.73
C LEU A 23 57.65 56.94 -20.90
N LEU A 24 58.42 55.84 -20.90
CA LEU A 24 57.84 54.45 -20.96
C LEU A 24 57.10 54.07 -19.66
N LEU A 25 57.65 54.46 -18.51
CA LEU A 25 57.02 54.31 -17.22
C LEU A 25 55.73 55.15 -17.10
N VAL A 26 55.72 56.37 -17.58
CA VAL A 26 54.53 57.23 -17.63
C VAL A 26 53.46 56.64 -18.56
N TRP A 27 53.89 56.03 -19.69
CA TRP A 27 53.02 55.38 -20.64
C TRP A 27 52.45 54.10 -20.04
N MET A 28 53.27 53.25 -19.38
CA MET A 28 52.84 52.08 -18.65
C MET A 28 51.93 52.42 -17.46
N ALA A 29 52.15 53.55 -16.78
CA ALA A 29 51.30 54.02 -15.71
C ALA A 29 49.95 54.61 -16.24
N GLY A 30 49.72 54.57 -17.54
CA GLY A 30 48.49 55.08 -18.14
C GLY A 30 48.38 56.62 -18.11
N GLY A 31 49.51 57.32 -18.06
CA GLY A 31 49.54 58.80 -17.97
C GLY A 31 48.99 59.55 -19.16
N PHE A 32 48.81 58.86 -20.33
CA PHE A 32 48.22 59.41 -21.56
C PHE A 32 46.85 58.85 -21.88
N GLY A 33 46.34 57.90 -21.06
CA GLY A 33 44.94 57.41 -21.16
C GLY A 33 44.01 58.31 -20.36
N SER A 34 42.99 58.84 -21.00
CA SER A 34 41.89 59.47 -20.28
C SER A 34 41.29 58.47 -19.31
N LYS A 35 41.55 58.59 -18.02
CA LYS A 35 40.89 57.80 -16.98
C LYS A 35 39.40 58.10 -17.10
N THR A 36 38.61 57.15 -17.66
CA THR A 36 37.17 57.21 -17.56
C THR A 36 36.80 57.29 -16.08
N PRO A 37 36.11 58.31 -15.60
CA PRO A 37 35.64 58.34 -14.23
C PRO A 37 34.80 57.13 -13.97
N PRO A 38 34.87 56.49 -12.78
CA PRO A 38 33.97 55.41 -12.43
C PRO A 38 32.56 55.90 -12.72
N GLY A 39 31.86 55.16 -13.62
CA GLY A 39 30.52 55.53 -14.04
C GLY A 39 29.65 55.74 -12.79
N VAL A 40 29.22 56.97 -12.60
CA VAL A 40 28.16 57.25 -11.63
C VAL A 40 26.95 56.53 -12.16
N THR A 41 26.65 55.37 -11.57
CA THR A 41 25.39 54.72 -11.79
C THR A 41 24.34 55.74 -11.35
N GLN A 42 23.73 56.44 -12.28
CA GLN A 42 22.59 57.28 -12.00
C GLN A 42 21.61 56.42 -11.23
N ALA A 43 21.34 56.80 -10.00
CA ALA A 43 20.31 56.21 -9.21
C ALA A 43 19.01 56.35 -10.02
N THR A 44 18.64 55.29 -10.73
CA THR A 44 17.36 55.21 -11.43
C THR A 44 16.27 55.56 -10.43
N GLU A 45 15.48 56.60 -10.74
CA GLU A 45 14.30 56.94 -9.94
C GLU A 45 13.53 55.66 -9.57
N PRO A 46 12.94 55.62 -8.37
CA PRO A 46 12.19 54.44 -7.94
C PRO A 46 11.09 54.17 -8.96
N ALA A 47 11.36 53.19 -9.82
CA ALA A 47 10.33 52.70 -10.75
C ALA A 47 9.20 52.17 -9.88
N ALA A 48 7.99 52.72 -10.07
CA ALA A 48 6.79 52.21 -9.44
C ALA A 48 6.75 50.68 -9.65
N VAL A 49 6.53 49.93 -8.61
CA VAL A 49 6.53 48.45 -8.65
C VAL A 49 5.49 48.03 -9.70
N PRO A 50 5.90 47.61 -10.91
CA PRO A 50 4.93 47.28 -11.94
C PRO A 50 4.47 45.83 -11.72
N GLY A 51 3.18 45.65 -11.50
CA GLY A 51 2.55 44.36 -11.45
C GLY A 51 1.94 44.02 -10.09
N PRO A 52 1.13 42.95 -10.05
CA PRO A 52 0.55 42.49 -8.81
C PRO A 52 1.65 42.01 -7.86
N THR A 53 1.47 42.30 -6.58
CA THR A 53 2.42 41.93 -5.52
C THR A 53 1.77 40.93 -4.56
N ALA A 54 2.59 40.08 -3.95
CA ALA A 54 2.17 39.16 -2.89
C ALA A 54 3.11 39.33 -1.69
N ARG A 55 2.54 39.21 -0.50
CA ARG A 55 3.32 39.22 0.75
C ARG A 55 3.81 37.83 1.05
N VAL A 56 5.04 37.72 1.51
CA VAL A 56 5.59 36.47 2.03
C VAL A 56 4.93 36.17 3.36
N GLU A 57 4.16 35.07 3.41
CA GLU A 57 3.44 34.67 4.60
C GLU A 57 4.09 33.45 5.23
N LEU A 58 4.25 33.52 6.55
CA LEU A 58 4.61 32.35 7.34
C LEU A 58 3.33 31.60 7.67
N ARG A 59 3.18 30.39 7.13
CA ARG A 59 2.02 29.53 7.40
C ARG A 59 2.47 28.20 7.98
N GLU A 60 1.66 27.67 8.87
CA GLU A 60 1.80 26.30 9.32
C GLU A 60 1.19 25.37 8.27
N ILE A 61 1.99 24.45 7.76
CA ILE A 61 1.61 23.48 6.73
C ILE A 61 1.85 22.05 7.21
N ASP A 62 1.02 21.15 6.73
CA ASP A 62 1.19 19.72 7.01
C ASP A 62 2.38 19.15 6.23
N ASP A 63 3.31 18.49 6.92
CA ASP A 63 4.40 17.74 6.27
C ASP A 63 3.87 16.41 5.76
N VAL A 64 3.22 16.45 4.59
CA VAL A 64 2.71 15.23 3.94
C VAL A 64 3.87 14.43 3.37
N ARG A 65 3.97 13.18 3.82
CA ARG A 65 4.94 12.20 3.34
C ARG A 65 4.24 11.03 2.68
N ALA A 66 4.93 10.44 1.72
CA ALA A 66 4.46 9.30 0.97
C ALA A 66 5.25 8.05 1.39
N TRP A 67 4.56 7.05 1.90
CA TRP A 67 5.14 5.79 2.36
C TRP A 67 4.91 4.70 1.34
N PRO A 68 5.94 3.95 0.97
CA PRO A 68 5.79 2.82 0.06
C PRO A 68 4.92 1.74 0.68
N GLY A 69 4.04 1.19 -0.10
CA GLY A 69 3.15 0.12 0.29
C GLY A 69 2.80 -0.77 -0.89
N THR A 70 2.08 -1.84 -0.61
CA THR A 70 1.62 -2.80 -1.60
C THR A 70 0.12 -3.02 -1.44
N VAL A 71 -0.58 -3.08 -2.56
CA VAL A 71 -1.97 -3.51 -2.59
C VAL A 71 -2.03 -5.00 -2.27
N SER A 72 -2.80 -5.40 -1.28
CA SER A 72 -3.04 -6.80 -0.92
C SER A 72 -4.53 -7.10 -0.87
N ALA A 73 -4.88 -8.35 -1.08
CA ALA A 73 -6.24 -8.81 -0.85
C ALA A 73 -6.50 -8.86 0.65
N ARG A 74 -7.66 -8.38 1.09
CA ARG A 74 -8.05 -8.44 2.50
C ARG A 74 -8.22 -9.87 2.99
N THR A 75 -8.69 -10.76 2.11
CA THR A 75 -8.97 -12.16 2.43
C THR A 75 -8.18 -13.06 1.53
N VAL A 76 -7.35 -13.91 2.13
CA VAL A 76 -6.63 -15.00 1.47
C VAL A 76 -7.07 -16.29 2.15
N ALA A 77 -7.43 -17.31 1.35
CA ALA A 77 -7.80 -18.62 1.85
C ALA A 77 -6.90 -19.71 1.26
N GLN A 78 -6.43 -20.59 2.13
CA GLN A 78 -5.80 -21.83 1.71
C GLN A 78 -6.89 -22.92 1.69
N ILE A 79 -7.13 -23.50 0.54
CA ILE A 79 -8.08 -24.58 0.36
C ILE A 79 -7.35 -25.89 0.63
N ALA A 80 -7.76 -26.58 1.68
CA ALA A 80 -7.14 -27.81 2.17
C ALA A 80 -8.15 -28.95 2.20
N ALA A 81 -7.66 -30.19 2.04
CA ALA A 81 -8.48 -31.38 2.26
C ALA A 81 -8.79 -31.50 3.76
N LYS A 82 -10.00 -32.00 4.07
CA LYS A 82 -10.39 -32.40 5.43
C LYS A 82 -10.28 -33.91 5.64
N VAL A 83 -10.24 -34.66 4.54
CA VAL A 83 -10.15 -36.13 4.52
C VAL A 83 -8.98 -36.57 3.65
N PRO A 84 -8.31 -37.68 3.99
CA PRO A 84 -7.26 -38.22 3.14
C PRO A 84 -7.88 -38.82 1.88
N ALA A 85 -7.52 -38.28 0.72
CA ALA A 85 -7.96 -38.77 -0.57
C ALA A 85 -7.04 -38.32 -1.69
N ARG A 86 -7.02 -39.08 -2.82
CA ARG A 86 -6.26 -38.69 -4.01
C ARG A 86 -7.00 -37.57 -4.75
N ILE A 87 -6.29 -36.58 -5.25
CA ILE A 87 -6.85 -35.57 -6.14
C ILE A 87 -7.17 -36.19 -7.48
N GLN A 88 -8.45 -36.24 -7.82
CA GLN A 88 -8.93 -36.79 -9.09
C GLN A 88 -8.85 -35.76 -10.20
N GLU A 89 -9.31 -34.53 -9.91
CA GLU A 89 -9.39 -33.44 -10.88
C GLU A 89 -9.21 -32.10 -10.18
N MET A 90 -8.56 -31.17 -10.88
CA MET A 90 -8.46 -29.79 -10.47
C MET A 90 -9.04 -28.91 -11.58
N ALA A 91 -10.22 -28.34 -11.30
CA ALA A 91 -11.04 -27.63 -12.29
C ALA A 91 -10.53 -26.20 -12.59
N VAL A 92 -9.49 -25.75 -11.89
CA VAL A 92 -8.97 -24.37 -11.96
C VAL A 92 -7.46 -24.35 -12.07
N LYS A 93 -6.93 -23.25 -12.65
CA LYS A 93 -5.50 -22.95 -12.77
C LYS A 93 -5.15 -21.71 -11.98
N ALA A 94 -3.85 -21.50 -11.72
CA ALA A 94 -3.36 -20.24 -11.18
C ALA A 94 -3.71 -19.07 -12.12
N GLY A 95 -4.25 -18.01 -11.56
CA GLY A 95 -4.74 -16.84 -12.30
C GLY A 95 -6.23 -16.87 -12.63
N ASP A 96 -6.91 -18.02 -12.52
CA ASP A 96 -8.34 -18.13 -12.84
C ASP A 96 -9.21 -17.36 -11.83
N ALA A 97 -10.18 -16.61 -12.35
CA ALA A 97 -11.25 -16.03 -11.53
C ALA A 97 -12.28 -17.09 -11.16
N VAL A 98 -12.72 -17.11 -9.91
CA VAL A 98 -13.67 -18.08 -9.37
C VAL A 98 -14.76 -17.38 -8.58
N THR A 99 -15.96 -17.96 -8.58
CA THR A 99 -17.12 -17.49 -7.81
C THR A 99 -17.34 -18.36 -6.57
N ALA A 100 -17.95 -17.77 -5.54
CA ALA A 100 -18.32 -18.50 -4.33
C ALA A 100 -19.15 -19.75 -4.64
N GLY A 101 -18.78 -20.90 -4.06
CA GLY A 101 -19.43 -22.19 -4.31
C GLY A 101 -18.95 -22.93 -5.57
N GLN A 102 -18.15 -22.30 -6.44
CA GLN A 102 -17.56 -22.97 -7.61
C GLN A 102 -16.65 -24.11 -7.17
N ILE A 103 -16.74 -25.24 -7.87
CA ILE A 103 -15.89 -26.41 -7.61
C ILE A 103 -14.46 -26.08 -8.05
N LEU A 104 -13.51 -26.27 -7.14
CA LEU A 104 -12.09 -26.07 -7.37
C LEU A 104 -11.35 -27.38 -7.56
N VAL A 105 -11.64 -28.37 -6.69
CA VAL A 105 -10.96 -29.65 -6.67
C VAL A 105 -11.97 -30.77 -6.42
N ARG A 106 -11.80 -31.85 -7.11
CA ARG A 106 -12.49 -33.13 -6.86
C ARG A 106 -11.48 -34.14 -6.34
N LEU A 107 -11.80 -34.71 -5.19
CA LEU A 107 -11.05 -35.81 -4.62
C LEU A 107 -11.68 -37.16 -5.10
N ASP A 108 -10.93 -38.25 -4.99
CA ASP A 108 -11.45 -39.59 -5.28
C ASP A 108 -12.43 -39.99 -4.18
N GLU A 109 -13.72 -39.97 -4.53
CA GLU A 109 -14.82 -40.24 -3.61
C GLU A 109 -15.15 -41.74 -3.45
N ARG A 110 -14.51 -42.63 -4.20
CA ARG A 110 -14.88 -44.05 -4.23
C ARG A 110 -14.90 -44.70 -2.86
N GLU A 111 -13.87 -44.46 -2.05
CA GLU A 111 -13.82 -44.99 -0.68
C GLU A 111 -14.84 -44.33 0.24
N LEU A 112 -15.06 -43.01 0.09
CA LEU A 112 -16.03 -42.27 0.89
C LEU A 112 -17.46 -42.74 0.59
N GLN A 113 -17.79 -42.92 -0.69
CA GLN A 113 -19.09 -43.47 -1.13
C GLN A 113 -19.30 -44.91 -0.68
N ALA A 114 -18.24 -45.73 -0.69
CA ALA A 114 -18.33 -47.10 -0.18
C ALA A 114 -18.70 -47.13 1.32
N LYS A 115 -18.05 -46.27 2.13
CA LYS A 115 -18.37 -46.12 3.57
C LYS A 115 -19.81 -45.64 3.80
N LEU A 116 -20.26 -44.66 3.01
CA LEU A 116 -21.65 -44.18 3.07
C LEU A 116 -22.66 -45.29 2.73
N ASN A 117 -22.40 -46.05 1.65
CA ASN A 117 -23.27 -47.14 1.26
C ASN A 117 -23.29 -48.25 2.32
N GLN A 118 -22.18 -48.57 2.98
CA GLN A 118 -22.11 -49.48 4.11
C GLN A 118 -22.97 -49.00 5.29
N ALA A 119 -22.87 -47.73 5.66
CA ALA A 119 -23.68 -47.14 6.74
C ALA A 119 -25.20 -47.21 6.41
N ARG A 120 -25.58 -46.92 5.17
CA ARG A 120 -26.98 -47.02 4.70
C ARG A 120 -27.50 -48.45 4.73
N ALA A 121 -26.69 -49.41 4.34
CA ALA A 121 -27.06 -50.84 4.42
C ALA A 121 -27.26 -51.28 5.89
N SER A 122 -26.38 -50.82 6.81
CA SER A 122 -26.51 -51.07 8.24
C SER A 122 -27.82 -50.47 8.81
N GLN A 123 -28.16 -49.24 8.40
CA GLN A 123 -29.42 -48.60 8.78
C GLN A 123 -30.64 -49.44 8.31
N THR A 124 -30.63 -49.85 7.05
CA THR A 124 -31.73 -50.69 6.49
C THR A 124 -31.90 -52.00 7.27
N ALA A 125 -30.79 -52.66 7.64
CA ALA A 125 -30.82 -53.87 8.45
C ALA A 125 -31.39 -53.61 9.86
N ALA A 126 -30.98 -52.52 10.51
CA ALA A 126 -31.49 -52.09 11.83
C ALA A 126 -33.01 -51.77 11.76
N GLU A 127 -33.46 -51.09 10.71
CA GLU A 127 -34.87 -50.79 10.50
C GLU A 127 -35.72 -52.05 10.31
N ALA A 128 -35.23 -53.02 9.53
CA ALA A 128 -35.90 -54.31 9.38
C ALA A 128 -36.04 -55.06 10.72
N GLN A 129 -34.97 -55.09 11.52
CA GLN A 129 -34.97 -55.70 12.85
C GLN A 129 -35.93 -54.98 13.82
N ALA A 130 -35.96 -53.66 13.80
CA ALA A 130 -36.87 -52.86 14.61
C ALA A 130 -38.33 -53.07 14.19
N GLY A 131 -38.57 -53.20 12.89
CA GLY A 131 -39.88 -53.52 12.34
C GLY A 131 -40.42 -54.87 12.85
N SER A 132 -39.58 -55.93 12.81
CA SER A 132 -39.90 -57.23 13.35
C SER A 132 -40.18 -57.22 14.86
N ALA A 133 -39.23 -56.66 15.65
CA ALA A 133 -39.34 -56.54 17.11
C ALA A 133 -40.57 -55.72 17.53
N GLY A 134 -40.86 -54.64 16.81
CA GLY A 134 -42.09 -53.86 17.02
C GLY A 134 -43.40 -54.63 16.70
N ALA A 135 -43.42 -55.46 15.65
CA ALA A 135 -44.54 -56.29 15.35
C ALA A 135 -44.76 -57.37 16.45
N ASP A 136 -43.68 -57.99 16.94
CA ASP A 136 -43.74 -58.96 18.02
C ASP A 136 -44.22 -58.34 19.33
N ALA A 137 -43.72 -57.12 19.68
CA ALA A 137 -44.18 -56.41 20.86
C ALA A 137 -45.72 -56.08 20.78
N ARG A 138 -46.16 -55.58 19.62
CA ARG A 138 -47.62 -55.36 19.39
C ARG A 138 -48.41 -56.61 19.50
N ARG A 139 -47.97 -57.73 18.93
CA ARG A 139 -48.62 -59.00 19.03
C ARG A 139 -48.70 -59.47 20.49
N MET A 140 -47.59 -59.34 21.22
CA MET A 140 -47.55 -59.74 22.66
C MET A 140 -48.45 -58.87 23.50
N GLN A 141 -48.52 -57.56 23.25
CA GLN A 141 -49.44 -56.64 23.91
C GLN A 141 -50.93 -57.11 23.72
N ASN A 142 -51.34 -57.44 22.48
CA ASN A 142 -52.66 -57.89 22.24
C ASN A 142 -53.01 -59.26 22.90
N LEU A 143 -52.01 -60.16 23.03
CA LEU A 143 -52.20 -61.43 23.75
C LEU A 143 -52.33 -61.22 25.25
N PHE A 144 -51.51 -60.27 25.81
CA PHE A 144 -51.59 -59.92 27.24
C PHE A 144 -52.97 -59.31 27.60
N GLU A 145 -53.48 -58.42 26.75
CA GLU A 145 -54.81 -57.81 26.93
C GLU A 145 -55.95 -58.84 26.89
N ARG A 146 -55.73 -60.03 26.26
CA ARG A 146 -56.64 -61.14 26.20
C ARG A 146 -56.29 -62.19 27.28
N GLU A 147 -55.47 -61.90 28.27
CA GLU A 147 -54.98 -62.79 29.32
C GLU A 147 -54.26 -64.06 28.78
N ALA A 148 -53.78 -64.04 27.53
CA ALA A 148 -53.12 -65.17 26.88
C ALA A 148 -51.59 -65.09 26.93
N ALA A 149 -50.99 -64.09 27.61
CA ALA A 149 -49.56 -63.96 27.78
C ALA A 149 -49.20 -63.45 29.20
N THR A 150 -47.98 -63.78 29.65
CA THR A 150 -47.52 -63.35 30.95
C THR A 150 -46.91 -61.89 30.89
N ARG A 151 -46.92 -61.21 32.02
CA ARG A 151 -46.29 -59.88 32.17
C ARG A 151 -44.82 -59.91 31.76
N GLN A 152 -44.10 -60.96 32.17
CA GLN A 152 -42.69 -61.13 31.83
C GLN A 152 -42.42 -61.20 30.33
N MET A 153 -43.29 -61.91 29.57
CA MET A 153 -43.20 -62.02 28.11
C MET A 153 -43.45 -60.66 27.46
N LEU A 154 -44.42 -59.89 27.91
CA LEU A 154 -44.70 -58.54 27.44
C LEU A 154 -43.50 -57.60 27.66
N ASP A 155 -43.02 -57.57 28.91
CA ASP A 155 -41.91 -56.68 29.31
C ASP A 155 -40.64 -57.03 28.49
N SER A 156 -40.37 -58.33 28.24
CA SER A 156 -39.18 -58.71 27.48
C SER A 156 -39.30 -58.33 26.00
N THR A 157 -40.47 -58.50 25.34
CA THR A 157 -40.64 -58.10 23.94
C THR A 157 -40.68 -56.59 23.78
N GLN A 158 -41.25 -55.84 24.73
CA GLN A 158 -41.15 -54.38 24.72
C GLN A 158 -39.72 -53.90 24.88
N ALA A 159 -38.93 -54.53 25.76
CA ALA A 159 -37.52 -54.22 25.95
C ALA A 159 -36.72 -54.48 24.64
N ALA A 160 -36.99 -55.62 23.97
CA ALA A 160 -36.39 -55.94 22.69
C ALA A 160 -36.75 -54.92 21.59
N ALA A 161 -38.03 -54.51 21.52
CA ALA A 161 -38.45 -53.47 20.57
C ALA A 161 -37.78 -52.11 20.82
N ARG A 162 -37.66 -51.69 22.12
CA ARG A 162 -36.94 -50.48 22.49
C ARG A 162 -35.45 -50.54 22.14
N SER A 163 -34.81 -51.70 22.39
CA SER A 163 -33.41 -51.92 22.01
C SER A 163 -33.19 -51.84 20.50
N ALA A 164 -34.09 -52.47 19.72
CA ALA A 164 -34.03 -52.41 18.25
C ALA A 164 -34.24 -50.98 17.73
N ALA A 165 -35.19 -50.23 18.32
CA ALA A 165 -35.38 -48.80 17.98
C ALA A 165 -34.15 -47.94 18.29
N ALA A 166 -33.46 -48.20 19.40
CA ALA A 166 -32.21 -47.52 19.74
C ALA A 166 -31.10 -47.80 18.70
N ARG A 167 -31.02 -49.05 18.19
CA ARG A 167 -30.07 -49.40 17.13
C ARG A 167 -30.36 -48.67 15.80
N VAL A 168 -31.63 -48.42 15.48
CA VAL A 168 -31.99 -47.59 14.30
C VAL A 168 -31.49 -46.17 14.50
N ALA A 169 -31.67 -45.61 15.68
CA ALA A 169 -31.17 -44.24 15.95
C ALA A 169 -29.62 -44.15 15.82
N GLU A 170 -28.93 -45.16 16.34
CA GLU A 170 -27.46 -45.28 16.18
C GLU A 170 -27.06 -45.39 14.69
N ALA A 171 -27.70 -46.28 13.94
CA ALA A 171 -27.38 -46.45 12.51
C ALA A 171 -27.70 -45.21 11.68
N ARG A 172 -28.78 -44.46 12.01
CA ARG A 172 -29.08 -43.17 11.38
C ARG A 172 -28.00 -42.14 11.65
N ALA A 173 -27.51 -42.03 12.89
CA ALA A 173 -26.41 -41.13 13.24
C ALA A 173 -25.13 -41.49 12.46
N ALA A 174 -24.83 -42.79 12.28
CA ALA A 174 -23.72 -43.26 11.47
C ALA A 174 -23.85 -42.88 9.99
N VAL A 175 -25.05 -42.91 9.41
CA VAL A 175 -25.30 -42.45 8.03
C VAL A 175 -25.03 -40.95 7.91
N VAL A 176 -25.55 -40.12 8.84
CA VAL A 176 -25.31 -38.65 8.83
C VAL A 176 -23.80 -38.33 8.91
N ALA A 177 -23.08 -39.05 9.76
CA ALA A 177 -21.64 -38.88 9.86
C ALA A 177 -20.91 -39.25 8.55
N ALA A 178 -21.28 -40.37 7.93
CA ALA A 178 -20.72 -40.81 6.65
C ALA A 178 -21.07 -39.86 5.49
N GLU A 179 -22.29 -39.31 5.46
CA GLU A 179 -22.70 -38.28 4.49
C GLU A 179 -21.89 -37.01 4.61
N SER A 180 -21.64 -36.51 5.85
CA SER A 180 -20.82 -35.35 6.09
C SER A 180 -19.39 -35.58 5.56
N VAL A 181 -18.80 -36.73 5.82
CA VAL A 181 -17.46 -37.09 5.35
C VAL A 181 -17.42 -37.23 3.83
N ALA A 182 -18.44 -37.85 3.21
CA ALA A 182 -18.51 -37.98 1.75
C ALA A 182 -18.65 -36.63 1.05
N GLY A 183 -19.34 -35.67 1.67
CA GLY A 183 -19.46 -34.29 1.16
C GLY A 183 -18.13 -33.51 1.12
N GLU A 184 -17.12 -33.92 1.88
CA GLU A 184 -15.80 -33.31 1.86
C GLU A 184 -14.94 -33.71 0.64
N GLY A 185 -15.44 -34.61 -0.22
CA GLY A 185 -14.78 -35.00 -1.47
C GLY A 185 -14.75 -33.90 -2.54
N VAL A 186 -15.56 -32.85 -2.42
CA VAL A 186 -15.61 -31.71 -3.35
C VAL A 186 -15.23 -30.42 -2.64
N LEU A 187 -14.10 -29.85 -3.02
CA LEU A 187 -13.63 -28.59 -2.46
C LEU A 187 -14.14 -27.42 -3.30
N LYS A 188 -14.81 -26.46 -2.66
CA LYS A 188 -15.43 -25.29 -3.30
C LYS A 188 -14.82 -24.00 -2.84
N ALA A 189 -14.93 -22.95 -3.67
CA ALA A 189 -14.51 -21.60 -3.34
C ALA A 189 -15.38 -21.01 -2.20
N PRO A 190 -14.80 -20.52 -1.11
CA PRO A 190 -15.55 -19.93 -0.01
C PRO A 190 -16.06 -18.50 -0.31
N PHE A 191 -15.46 -17.81 -1.29
CA PHE A 191 -15.81 -16.43 -1.72
C PHE A 191 -15.40 -16.21 -3.17
N ASP A 192 -15.87 -15.10 -3.77
CA ASP A 192 -15.46 -14.66 -5.11
C ASP A 192 -14.02 -14.13 -5.09
N GLY A 193 -13.22 -14.57 -6.05
CA GLY A 193 -11.81 -14.17 -6.08
C GLY A 193 -11.02 -14.79 -7.22
N ALA A 194 -9.72 -14.89 -7.03
CA ALA A 194 -8.81 -15.51 -7.99
C ALA A 194 -7.90 -16.54 -7.30
N VAL A 195 -7.53 -17.57 -8.03
CA VAL A 195 -6.55 -18.56 -7.59
C VAL A 195 -5.15 -17.96 -7.68
N ILE A 196 -4.44 -17.91 -6.54
CA ILE A 196 -3.06 -17.40 -6.49
C ILE A 196 -2.10 -18.43 -7.07
N GLN A 197 -2.17 -19.67 -6.51
CA GLN A 197 -1.27 -20.77 -6.87
C GLN A 197 -1.88 -22.11 -6.55
N ARG A 198 -1.45 -23.13 -7.27
CA ARG A 198 -1.68 -24.53 -6.96
C ARG A 198 -0.46 -25.07 -6.22
N LEU A 199 -0.68 -25.78 -5.14
CA LEU A 199 0.36 -26.37 -4.29
C LEU A 199 0.47 -27.88 -4.50
N MET A 200 -0.56 -28.48 -5.12
CA MET A 200 -0.64 -29.91 -5.44
C MET A 200 -1.21 -30.08 -6.85
N GLU A 201 -1.01 -31.26 -7.43
CA GLU A 201 -1.45 -31.60 -8.77
C GLU A 201 -2.43 -32.79 -8.77
N PRO A 202 -3.25 -32.98 -9.83
CA PRO A 202 -4.05 -34.18 -10.01
C PRO A 202 -3.19 -35.43 -9.94
N GLY A 203 -3.62 -36.42 -9.14
CA GLY A 203 -2.88 -37.65 -8.87
C GLY A 203 -2.17 -37.64 -7.50
N ASP A 204 -1.94 -36.50 -6.89
CA ASP A 204 -1.33 -36.42 -5.56
C ASP A 204 -2.29 -36.89 -4.47
N MET A 205 -1.74 -37.33 -3.34
CA MET A 205 -2.49 -37.69 -2.15
C MET A 205 -2.61 -36.46 -1.24
N ALA A 206 -3.81 -35.93 -1.11
CA ALA A 206 -4.10 -34.85 -0.17
C ALA A 206 -4.33 -35.42 1.24
N LEU A 207 -3.69 -34.81 2.23
CA LEU A 207 -3.84 -35.15 3.64
C LEU A 207 -4.63 -34.07 4.38
N PRO A 208 -5.33 -34.40 5.47
CA PRO A 208 -6.07 -33.43 6.27
C PRO A 208 -5.19 -32.25 6.72
N GLY A 209 -5.67 -31.02 6.45
CA GLY A 209 -4.95 -29.80 6.77
C GLY A 209 -3.87 -29.39 5.76
N GLN A 210 -3.53 -30.23 4.78
CA GLN A 210 -2.59 -29.89 3.72
C GLN A 210 -3.26 -28.99 2.69
N ALA A 211 -2.67 -27.81 2.45
CA ALA A 211 -3.17 -26.87 1.46
C ALA A 211 -2.96 -27.41 0.04
N ILE A 212 -4.01 -27.42 -0.76
CA ILE A 212 -4.02 -27.87 -2.16
C ILE A 212 -3.84 -26.68 -3.10
N LEU A 213 -4.52 -25.57 -2.81
CA LEU A 213 -4.38 -24.32 -3.55
C LEU A 213 -4.62 -23.12 -2.63
N ALA A 214 -4.12 -21.97 -3.03
CA ALA A 214 -4.38 -20.68 -2.37
C ALA A 214 -5.22 -19.78 -3.29
N MET A 215 -6.19 -19.08 -2.71
CA MET A 215 -7.00 -18.10 -3.42
C MET A 215 -7.12 -16.80 -2.62
N GLN A 216 -7.39 -15.70 -3.32
CA GLN A 216 -7.57 -14.39 -2.73
C GLN A 216 -8.85 -13.72 -3.22
N SER A 217 -9.46 -12.89 -2.39
CA SER A 217 -10.61 -12.09 -2.79
C SER A 217 -10.19 -10.96 -3.74
N SER A 218 -10.96 -10.77 -4.81
CA SER A 218 -10.79 -9.65 -5.74
C SER A 218 -11.57 -8.40 -5.36
N GLN A 219 -12.56 -8.51 -4.47
CA GLN A 219 -13.51 -7.43 -4.17
C GLN A 219 -13.09 -6.52 -3.02
N ARG A 220 -12.24 -6.99 -2.13
CA ARG A 220 -11.83 -6.26 -0.94
C ARG A 220 -10.33 -6.15 -0.90
N LEU A 221 -9.84 -5.00 -1.37
CA LEU A 221 -8.42 -4.70 -1.40
C LEU A 221 -8.06 -3.75 -0.25
N ARG A 222 -6.82 -3.84 0.19
CA ARG A 222 -6.23 -2.94 1.16
C ARG A 222 -4.81 -2.60 0.74
N VAL A 223 -4.29 -1.50 1.24
CA VAL A 223 -2.87 -1.17 1.12
C VAL A 223 -2.18 -1.47 2.44
N GLU A 224 -1.09 -2.19 2.36
CA GLU A 224 -0.20 -2.45 3.48
C GLU A 224 1.05 -1.59 3.30
N ALA A 225 1.31 -0.70 4.25
CA ALA A 225 2.45 0.20 4.23
C ALA A 225 3.18 0.17 5.58
N ALA A 226 4.52 0.20 5.51
CA ALA A 226 5.37 0.31 6.67
C ALA A 226 5.66 1.79 6.94
N ILE A 227 5.12 2.33 8.04
CA ILE A 227 5.22 3.73 8.41
C ILE A 227 6.18 3.88 9.60
N PRO A 228 7.18 4.77 9.57
CA PRO A 228 8.07 5.00 10.70
C PRO A 228 7.30 5.32 11.99
N GLU A 229 7.78 4.80 13.11
CA GLU A 229 7.20 4.99 14.43
C GLU A 229 6.96 6.46 14.77
N SER A 230 7.88 7.35 14.35
CA SER A 230 7.76 8.79 14.55
C SER A 230 6.53 9.42 13.89
N CYS A 231 5.99 8.80 12.84
CA CYS A 231 4.79 9.25 12.12
C CYS A 231 3.56 8.41 12.44
N ALA A 232 3.75 7.16 12.84
CA ALA A 232 2.64 6.25 13.14
C ALA A 232 1.82 6.67 14.37
N GLY A 233 2.44 7.36 15.34
CA GLY A 233 1.78 7.81 16.57
C GLY A 233 0.65 8.84 16.38
N THR A 234 0.53 9.42 15.18
CA THR A 234 -0.55 10.36 14.84
C THR A 234 -1.71 9.70 14.09
N LEU A 235 -1.62 8.40 13.82
CA LEU A 235 -2.63 7.66 13.07
C LEU A 235 -3.74 7.15 14.00
N GLU A 236 -4.96 7.25 13.51
CA GLU A 236 -6.15 6.77 14.20
C GLU A 236 -6.90 5.74 13.35
N MET A 237 -7.51 4.77 14.01
CA MET A 237 -8.37 3.79 13.35
C MET A 237 -9.56 4.49 12.67
N GLY A 238 -9.84 4.12 11.41
CA GLY A 238 -10.90 4.73 10.61
C GLY A 238 -10.51 6.05 9.95
N GLN A 239 -9.31 6.59 10.21
CA GLN A 239 -8.81 7.80 9.56
C GLN A 239 -8.72 7.59 8.05
N GLN A 240 -9.22 8.59 7.29
CA GLN A 240 -9.11 8.62 5.84
C GLN A 240 -7.73 9.10 5.41
N LEU A 241 -7.08 8.34 4.57
CA LEU A 241 -5.79 8.66 3.97
C LEU A 241 -5.91 8.66 2.45
N SER A 242 -4.98 9.33 1.78
CA SER A 242 -4.85 9.28 0.33
C SER A 242 -3.84 8.20 -0.04
N VAL A 243 -4.23 7.31 -0.92
CA VAL A 243 -3.35 6.29 -1.49
C VAL A 243 -3.17 6.56 -2.98
N ARG A 244 -1.93 6.66 -3.43
CA ARG A 244 -1.60 6.81 -4.83
C ARG A 244 -1.20 5.47 -5.43
N ILE A 245 -1.92 5.06 -6.48
CA ILE A 245 -1.66 3.85 -7.26
C ILE A 245 -1.44 4.29 -8.72
N GLY A 246 -0.23 4.12 -9.23
CA GLY A 246 0.16 4.74 -10.49
C GLY A 246 0.05 6.26 -10.42
N GLU A 247 -0.77 6.85 -11.29
CA GLU A 247 -1.02 8.30 -11.32
C GLU A 247 -2.31 8.72 -10.59
N LYS A 248 -3.14 7.76 -10.21
CA LYS A 248 -4.45 8.04 -9.57
C LYS A 248 -4.35 8.03 -8.06
N ARG A 249 -5.11 8.91 -7.41
CA ARG A 249 -5.31 8.93 -5.97
C ARG A 249 -6.66 8.30 -5.62
N HIS A 250 -6.63 7.44 -4.61
CA HIS A 250 -7.81 6.77 -4.08
C HIS A 250 -7.91 7.03 -2.58
N PRO A 251 -9.10 7.25 -2.04
CA PRO A 251 -9.30 7.29 -0.60
C PRO A 251 -9.13 5.90 -0.01
N ALA A 252 -8.54 5.83 1.17
CA ALA A 252 -8.40 4.60 1.92
C ALA A 252 -8.61 4.87 3.41
N ALA A 253 -9.32 3.98 4.10
CA ALA A 253 -9.57 4.09 5.53
C ALA A 253 -8.67 3.13 6.31
N ILE A 254 -8.02 3.60 7.37
CA ILE A 254 -7.19 2.74 8.23
C ILE A 254 -8.07 1.68 8.89
N GLU A 255 -7.77 0.40 8.63
CA GLU A 255 -8.44 -0.77 9.24
C GLU A 255 -7.64 -1.37 10.39
N GLU A 256 -6.33 -1.30 10.30
CA GLU A 256 -5.44 -1.96 11.25
C GLU A 256 -4.12 -1.18 11.37
N ILE A 257 -3.70 -0.98 12.59
CA ILE A 257 -2.38 -0.46 12.93
C ILE A 257 -1.73 -1.53 13.79
N ALA A 258 -0.57 -2.05 13.38
CA ALA A 258 0.12 -3.07 14.15
C ALA A 258 0.45 -2.54 15.55
N PRO A 259 0.21 -3.33 16.62
CA PRO A 259 0.41 -2.87 17.99
C PRO A 259 1.89 -2.72 18.38
N ALA A 260 2.79 -3.26 17.58
CA ALA A 260 4.23 -3.19 17.78
C ALA A 260 4.94 -2.78 16.49
N ALA A 261 5.98 -1.96 16.65
CA ALA A 261 6.88 -1.65 15.55
C ALA A 261 7.84 -2.81 15.30
N ASP A 262 8.19 -2.99 14.03
CA ASP A 262 9.30 -3.85 13.63
C ASP A 262 10.62 -3.27 14.17
N VAL A 263 11.39 -4.09 14.88
CA VAL A 263 12.59 -3.66 15.61
C VAL A 263 13.74 -3.32 14.67
N GLU A 264 13.82 -3.97 13.51
CA GLU A 264 14.91 -3.77 12.55
C GLU A 264 14.69 -2.50 11.72
N THR A 265 13.47 -2.29 11.26
CA THR A 265 13.12 -1.17 10.38
C THR A 265 12.59 0.06 11.11
N ARG A 266 12.21 -0.08 12.39
CA ARG A 266 11.55 0.97 13.19
C ARG A 266 10.27 1.49 12.53
N THR A 267 9.51 0.58 11.91
CA THR A 267 8.26 0.90 11.25
C THR A 267 7.09 0.14 11.85
N VAL A 268 5.92 0.74 11.78
CA VAL A 268 4.63 0.13 12.15
C VAL A 268 3.91 -0.24 10.87
N LEU A 269 3.43 -1.48 10.77
CA LEU A 269 2.62 -1.92 9.65
C LEU A 269 1.21 -1.33 9.78
N VAL A 270 0.80 -0.58 8.79
CA VAL A 270 -0.54 0.01 8.68
C VAL A 270 -1.24 -0.60 7.49
N LYS A 271 -2.49 -1.05 7.72
CA LYS A 271 -3.35 -1.58 6.67
C LYS A 271 -4.55 -0.65 6.48
N ALA A 272 -4.72 -0.15 5.28
CA ALA A 272 -5.80 0.76 4.93
C ALA A 272 -6.69 0.13 3.85
N ALA A 273 -8.00 0.03 4.09
CA ALA A 273 -8.96 -0.46 3.14
C ALA A 273 -9.08 0.50 1.96
N LEU A 274 -8.92 -0.02 0.76
CA LEU A 274 -9.17 0.72 -0.47
C LEU A 274 -10.66 0.79 -0.77
N ASP A 275 -11.05 1.88 -1.43
CA ASP A 275 -12.38 1.98 -2.04
C ASP A 275 -12.61 0.80 -3.00
N PRO A 276 -13.78 0.11 -2.92
CA PRO A 276 -14.11 -0.98 -3.84
C PRO A 276 -14.07 -0.61 -5.33
N GLN A 277 -14.15 0.67 -5.66
CA GLN A 277 -14.05 1.19 -7.03
C GLN A 277 -12.61 1.43 -7.48
N ALA A 278 -11.62 1.22 -6.61
CA ALA A 278 -10.22 1.34 -6.99
C ALA A 278 -9.85 0.23 -7.99
N ASP A 279 -9.50 0.63 -9.20
CA ASP A 279 -8.98 -0.27 -10.24
C ASP A 279 -7.54 -0.65 -9.90
N ALA A 280 -7.38 -1.61 -9.01
CA ALA A 280 -6.08 -2.06 -8.54
C ALA A 280 -6.05 -3.59 -8.45
N GLN A 281 -4.87 -4.17 -8.64
CA GLN A 281 -4.64 -5.60 -8.49
C GLN A 281 -3.75 -5.87 -7.27
N PRO A 282 -3.96 -6.97 -6.55
CA PRO A 282 -3.03 -7.41 -5.52
C PRO A 282 -1.60 -7.54 -6.07
N GLY A 283 -0.61 -7.09 -5.28
CA GLY A 283 0.79 -7.00 -5.69
C GLY A 283 1.19 -5.68 -6.34
N THR A 284 0.24 -4.79 -6.67
CA THR A 284 0.55 -3.48 -7.23
C THR A 284 1.20 -2.58 -6.19
N PHE A 285 2.22 -1.84 -6.60
CA PHE A 285 2.83 -0.80 -5.77
C PHE A 285 1.84 0.32 -5.49
N ALA A 286 1.77 0.73 -4.24
CA ALA A 286 0.97 1.85 -3.78
C ALA A 286 1.81 2.79 -2.91
N SER A 287 1.42 4.04 -2.83
CA SER A 287 2.05 5.03 -1.97
C SER A 287 0.99 5.65 -1.06
N LEU A 288 1.12 5.43 0.23
CA LEU A 288 0.20 5.96 1.24
C LEU A 288 0.68 7.34 1.67
N GLU A 289 -0.15 8.36 1.45
CA GLU A 289 0.15 9.76 1.75
C GLU A 289 -0.43 10.11 3.13
N GLN A 290 0.44 10.57 4.04
CA GLN A 290 0.10 10.91 5.43
C GLN A 290 0.80 12.19 5.87
N ALA A 291 0.12 13.02 6.63
CA ALA A 291 0.72 14.13 7.35
C ALA A 291 1.46 13.62 8.60
N CYS A 292 2.78 13.87 8.67
CA CYS A 292 3.66 13.43 9.77
C CYS A 292 3.96 14.53 10.79
N GLY A 293 3.22 15.60 10.77
CA GLY A 293 3.43 16.76 11.62
C GLY A 293 3.19 18.04 10.86
N ARG A 294 3.47 19.16 11.50
CA ARG A 294 3.34 20.49 10.91
C ARG A 294 4.65 21.23 11.06
N HIS A 295 4.96 22.06 10.08
CA HIS A 295 6.10 22.96 10.16
C HIS A 295 5.71 24.34 9.62
N GLN A 296 6.41 25.34 10.07
CA GLN A 296 6.24 26.70 9.56
C GLN A 296 7.01 26.84 8.26
N ALA A 297 6.32 27.26 7.20
CA ALA A 297 6.92 27.51 5.90
C ALA A 297 6.60 28.90 5.39
N LEU A 298 7.59 29.54 4.76
CA LEU A 298 7.38 30.77 4.03
C LEU A 298 6.80 30.45 2.67
N LEU A 299 5.58 30.93 2.41
CA LEU A 299 4.85 30.67 1.18
C LEU A 299 4.75 31.92 0.32
N ILE A 300 4.94 31.75 -0.97
CA ILE A 300 4.68 32.76 -2.01
C ILE A 300 3.94 32.13 -3.19
N PRO A 301 3.22 32.90 -4.00
CA PRO A 301 2.69 32.40 -5.25
C PRO A 301 3.77 31.84 -6.16
N ALA A 302 3.55 30.67 -6.76
CA ALA A 302 4.49 30.03 -7.67
C ALA A 302 4.85 30.94 -8.86
N SER A 303 3.91 31.82 -9.28
CA SER A 303 4.12 32.82 -10.33
C SER A 303 5.13 33.93 -9.99
N ALA A 304 5.53 34.05 -8.72
CA ALA A 304 6.57 35.00 -8.29
C ALA A 304 8.00 34.44 -8.48
N VAL A 305 8.16 33.14 -8.62
CA VAL A 305 9.47 32.47 -8.79
C VAL A 305 9.89 32.49 -10.24
N ILE A 306 11.02 33.10 -10.50
CA ILE A 306 11.66 33.15 -11.84
C ILE A 306 12.75 32.08 -11.87
N ARG A 307 12.66 31.16 -12.84
CA ARG A 307 13.66 30.12 -13.07
C ARG A 307 14.49 30.45 -14.30
N THR A 308 15.80 30.54 -14.11
CA THR A 308 16.76 30.75 -15.21
C THR A 308 17.82 29.65 -15.12
N GLY A 309 17.63 28.60 -15.93
CA GLY A 309 18.43 27.39 -15.80
C GLY A 309 18.19 26.72 -14.45
N GLN A 310 19.24 26.57 -13.67
CA GLN A 310 19.17 26.00 -12.31
C GLN A 310 19.01 27.06 -11.19
N LEU A 311 19.00 28.35 -11.54
CA LEU A 311 18.87 29.42 -10.59
C LEU A 311 17.41 29.82 -10.42
N GLU A 312 16.98 29.88 -9.17
CA GLU A 312 15.69 30.42 -8.79
C GLU A 312 15.84 31.79 -8.15
N SER A 313 15.01 32.71 -8.54
CA SER A 313 15.04 34.09 -8.04
C SER A 313 13.64 34.68 -7.96
N VAL A 314 13.49 35.70 -7.12
CA VAL A 314 12.26 36.47 -6.99
C VAL A 314 12.57 37.94 -7.14
N ARG A 315 11.60 38.72 -7.61
CA ARG A 315 11.64 40.17 -7.61
C ARG A 315 11.04 40.69 -6.32
N LEU A 316 11.90 41.25 -5.47
CA LEU A 316 11.52 41.79 -4.17
C LEU A 316 11.27 43.30 -4.32
N ALA A 317 10.17 43.78 -3.77
CA ALA A 317 9.83 45.19 -3.68
C ALA A 317 10.37 45.75 -2.34
N VAL A 318 11.43 46.54 -2.39
CA VAL A 318 12.03 47.20 -1.20
C VAL A 318 12.15 48.69 -1.48
N ASP A 319 11.57 49.52 -0.64
CA ASP A 319 11.62 50.97 -0.73
C ASP A 319 11.24 51.54 -2.12
N GLY A 320 10.17 50.98 -2.71
CA GLY A 320 9.67 51.34 -4.04
C GLY A 320 10.58 50.89 -5.21
N ARG A 321 11.62 50.13 -4.96
CA ARG A 321 12.53 49.57 -5.97
C ARG A 321 12.40 48.04 -6.05
N ILE A 322 12.55 47.51 -7.27
CA ILE A 322 12.60 46.07 -7.49
C ILE A 322 14.07 45.59 -7.39
N ARG A 323 14.31 44.62 -6.51
CA ARG A 323 15.59 43.92 -6.42
C ARG A 323 15.40 42.44 -6.72
N LEU A 324 16.23 41.90 -7.59
CA LEU A 324 16.32 40.48 -7.83
C LEU A 324 17.07 39.83 -6.67
N ARG A 325 16.45 38.79 -6.06
CA ARG A 325 17.07 38.02 -4.99
C ARG A 325 16.99 36.54 -5.31
N HIS A 326 18.13 35.85 -5.17
CA HIS A 326 18.14 34.38 -5.30
C HIS A 326 17.46 33.76 -4.11
N VAL A 327 16.65 32.73 -4.42
CA VAL A 327 15.91 31.96 -3.43
C VAL A 327 16.09 30.47 -3.73
N ARG A 328 15.79 29.63 -2.74
CA ARG A 328 15.69 28.20 -2.92
C ARG A 328 14.24 27.82 -2.62
N SER A 329 13.53 27.32 -3.63
CA SER A 329 12.18 26.82 -3.43
C SER A 329 12.18 25.38 -2.87
N GLY A 330 11.10 25.05 -2.17
CA GLY A 330 10.80 23.73 -1.62
C GLY A 330 9.63 23.07 -2.35
N LYS A 331 8.73 22.49 -1.57
CA LYS A 331 7.52 21.83 -2.09
C LYS A 331 6.50 22.84 -2.63
N ALA A 332 5.74 22.44 -3.63
CA ALA A 332 4.59 23.19 -4.13
C ALA A 332 3.30 22.75 -3.41
N TYR A 333 2.49 23.74 -3.02
CA TYR A 333 1.21 23.56 -2.34
C TYR A 333 0.10 24.28 -3.14
N GLY A 334 -0.43 23.61 -4.15
CA GLY A 334 -1.34 24.20 -5.12
C GLY A 334 -0.67 25.35 -5.89
N ASP A 335 -1.22 26.57 -5.79
CA ASP A 335 -0.68 27.78 -6.44
C ASP A 335 0.46 28.45 -5.64
N LEU A 336 0.78 27.93 -4.45
CA LEU A 336 1.84 28.45 -3.60
C LEU A 336 3.07 27.55 -3.65
N VAL A 337 4.23 28.14 -3.40
CA VAL A 337 5.50 27.42 -3.28
C VAL A 337 6.20 27.82 -1.98
N GLU A 338 6.73 26.83 -1.30
CA GLU A 338 7.56 27.03 -0.12
C GLU A 338 8.92 27.61 -0.48
N ILE A 339 9.41 28.54 0.33
CA ILE A 339 10.76 29.09 0.20
C ILE A 339 11.60 28.64 1.39
N LEU A 340 12.58 27.79 1.09
CA LEU A 340 13.50 27.24 2.09
C LEU A 340 14.56 28.24 2.55
N SER A 341 14.95 29.17 1.67
CA SER A 341 15.92 30.20 1.98
C SER A 341 15.84 31.38 1.00
N GLY A 342 16.28 32.55 1.46
CA GLY A 342 16.38 33.75 0.63
C GLY A 342 15.31 34.82 0.89
N LEU A 343 14.22 34.47 1.58
CA LEU A 343 13.15 35.43 1.96
C LEU A 343 12.93 35.48 3.47
N ARG A 344 12.29 36.54 3.93
CA ARG A 344 11.82 36.73 5.30
C ARG A 344 10.30 36.96 5.30
N GLU A 345 9.66 36.65 6.39
CA GLU A 345 8.26 36.95 6.60
C GLU A 345 7.98 38.46 6.43
N GLY A 346 6.86 38.77 5.78
CA GLY A 346 6.41 40.14 5.57
C GLY A 346 7.05 40.86 4.39
N GLU A 347 8.09 40.32 3.76
CA GLU A 347 8.63 40.87 2.52
C GLU A 347 7.60 40.80 1.39
N VAL A 348 7.69 41.72 0.42
CA VAL A 348 6.76 41.81 -0.69
C VAL A 348 7.44 41.37 -1.99
N VAL A 349 6.90 40.35 -2.63
CA VAL A 349 7.37 39.86 -3.91
C VAL A 349 6.43 40.25 -5.05
N VAL A 350 6.99 40.51 -6.23
CA VAL A 350 6.22 40.87 -7.43
C VAL A 350 5.79 39.56 -8.11
N THR A 351 4.49 39.38 -8.32
CA THR A 351 3.92 38.25 -9.07
C THR A 351 3.74 38.63 -10.53
N GLY A 352 3.78 37.66 -11.45
CA GLY A 352 3.55 37.93 -12.86
C GLY A 352 4.81 38.40 -13.61
N GLY A 353 5.92 37.72 -13.43
CA GLY A 353 7.07 37.88 -14.31
C GLY A 353 6.79 37.28 -15.68
N THR A 354 6.76 38.13 -16.70
CA THR A 354 6.87 37.67 -18.10
C THR A 354 8.01 36.68 -18.28
N LYS A 355 7.73 35.61 -19.03
CA LYS A 355 8.70 34.61 -19.51
C LYS A 355 9.94 35.26 -20.11
#